data_c09af55da8076f0b4d04fd27fc26ae4c
#
_entry.id   c09af55da8076f0b4d04fd27fc26ae4c
#
_cell.length_a   1.000
_cell.length_b   1.000
_cell.length_c   1.000
_cell.angle_alpha   90.00
_cell.angle_beta   90.00
_cell.angle_gamma   90.00
#
_symmetry.space_group_name_H-M   'P 1'
#
loop_
_entity.id
_entity.type
_entity.pdbx_description
1 polymer ?
#
loop_
_entity_poly.entity_id
_entity_poly.type
_entity_poly.pdbx_seq_one_letter_code
_entity_poly.pdbx_strand_id
1 'polypeptide(L)'
;EPTWGAGYLGNDLLFHRSPNVAMFLMDPEYAICSHYPADEQWQFLDQPISKEEFEKLVVPSGRIHEVGVELLSHKESIYTIKDADNIDMMFYSPSLKILRGGLKDSSGKELEGRKWTQVIPCGVNKVKLRAQFPTPGKFKLCLYVRDADSNNTWQHGIEYLINAGKGVEKRRGGFPRIGNEFYEMGFYLDHPFENVVSQDGKAYISIENYNSQISGVSGHLELEGKDKKLEKEFNGFTFCWTEKTNKGYQVKVHCPVPGEYSLNIFAKHTEEGRSNTYVCGYYITALAGVRPVPGFPRLSDRFDAWGLELMEPRENIHVPDGRASVKIKTPNEIIFSGHLMKGSQYLDNGLCFTTTSDGVSTVFVHAPETGEFQLNIFGRKPGSKDSEYLSSLVIKADQAASLNPGFPYLKDEFKEWGLELVDHFENILSHESHVTVTLSHPSNISVQLFLFDEHNKQIGYSLPSQTADNKTTISCELPKPGSFKLNIFGTNLSLESTKQTYLGSYKVLYQPK
;
A
#
# COMPACT_ATOMS: atom_id res chain seq x y z
N GLU A 1 52.12 16.18 -23.23
CA GLU A 1 52.58 15.29 -24.30
C GLU A 1 51.68 15.41 -25.51
N PRO A 2 52.19 15.58 -26.73
CA PRO A 2 51.39 15.83 -27.92
C PRO A 2 50.47 14.66 -28.35
N THR A 3 50.70 13.47 -27.83
CA THR A 3 49.91 12.26 -28.16
C THR A 3 48.94 11.83 -27.07
N TRP A 4 49.00 12.41 -25.93
CA TRP A 4 48.15 12.06 -24.81
C TRP A 4 46.69 12.43 -25.08
N GLY A 5 45.78 11.49 -24.93
CA GLY A 5 44.38 11.67 -25.29
C GLY A 5 44.07 11.61 -26.79
N ALA A 6 45.04 11.28 -27.65
CA ALA A 6 44.83 11.21 -29.09
C ALA A 6 44.12 9.92 -29.54
N GLY A 7 44.12 8.87 -28.72
CA GLY A 7 43.51 7.58 -29.01
C GLY A 7 43.91 6.49 -28.01
N TYR A 8 43.68 5.23 -28.36
CA TYR A 8 43.99 4.07 -27.54
C TYR A 8 44.58 2.92 -28.38
N LEU A 9 45.29 2.04 -27.70
CA LEU A 9 45.75 0.79 -28.29
C LEU A 9 44.65 -0.26 -28.17
N GLY A 10 44.12 -0.76 -29.29
CA GLY A 10 43.09 -1.79 -29.31
C GLY A 10 43.64 -3.20 -28.99
N ASN A 11 42.73 -4.17 -28.82
CA ASN A 11 43.09 -5.57 -28.62
C ASN A 11 43.80 -6.20 -29.86
N ASP A 12 43.69 -5.54 -30.99
CA ASP A 12 44.40 -5.85 -32.26
C ASP A 12 45.83 -5.33 -32.28
N LEU A 13 46.27 -4.72 -31.17
CA LEU A 13 47.60 -4.07 -31.04
C LEU A 13 47.82 -2.88 -32.00
N LEU A 14 46.73 -2.36 -32.60
CA LEU A 14 46.78 -1.17 -33.43
C LEU A 14 46.35 0.07 -32.64
N PHE A 15 46.93 1.22 -33.02
CA PHE A 15 46.52 2.50 -32.42
C PHE A 15 45.25 3.01 -33.12
N HIS A 16 44.20 3.14 -32.36
CA HIS A 16 42.94 3.72 -32.79
C HIS A 16 42.88 5.18 -32.41
N ARG A 17 42.86 6.05 -33.42
CA ARG A 17 42.74 7.51 -33.19
C ARG A 17 41.36 7.84 -32.67
N SER A 18 41.29 8.29 -31.43
CA SER A 18 40.04 8.73 -30.75
C SER A 18 40.40 9.86 -29.81
N PRO A 19 40.47 11.13 -30.31
CA PRO A 19 40.85 12.26 -29.49
C PRO A 19 39.86 12.44 -28.35
N ASN A 20 40.36 12.47 -27.12
CA ASN A 20 39.58 12.78 -25.94
C ASN A 20 39.70 14.26 -25.62
N VAL A 21 38.65 15.05 -25.94
CA VAL A 21 38.63 16.49 -25.75
C VAL A 21 38.74 16.89 -24.25
N ALA A 22 38.30 16.01 -23.34
CA ALA A 22 38.40 16.22 -21.89
C ALA A 22 39.87 16.25 -21.39
N MET A 23 40.80 15.69 -22.18
CA MET A 23 42.24 15.75 -21.90
C MET A 23 42.90 17.06 -22.39
N PHE A 24 42.20 17.84 -23.20
CA PHE A 24 42.71 19.12 -23.67
C PHE A 24 42.43 20.24 -22.67
N LEU A 25 43.46 20.89 -22.16
CA LEU A 25 43.39 21.89 -21.08
C LEU A 25 42.68 21.36 -19.82
N MET A 26 42.97 20.11 -19.47
CA MET A 26 42.45 19.47 -18.24
C MET A 26 42.90 20.29 -17.04
N ASP A 27 41.96 20.45 -16.09
CA ASP A 27 42.24 21.11 -14.82
C ASP A 27 43.42 20.43 -14.09
N PRO A 28 44.37 21.15 -13.53
CA PRO A 28 45.52 20.60 -12.82
C PRO A 28 45.17 19.62 -11.72
N GLU A 29 44.08 19.83 -10.98
CA GLU A 29 43.59 18.89 -9.95
C GLU A 29 43.23 17.51 -10.50
N TYR A 30 42.85 17.43 -11.77
CA TYR A 30 42.56 16.14 -12.43
C TYR A 30 43.77 15.57 -13.12
N ALA A 31 44.60 16.43 -13.77
CA ALA A 31 45.81 16.00 -14.42
C ALA A 31 46.76 15.29 -13.45
N ILE A 32 46.86 15.82 -12.23
CA ILE A 32 47.71 15.25 -11.18
C ILE A 32 47.28 13.88 -10.73
N CYS A 33 46.00 13.49 -10.85
CA CYS A 33 45.54 12.16 -10.44
C CYS A 33 46.17 11.02 -11.30
N SER A 34 46.66 11.33 -12.49
CA SER A 34 47.24 10.34 -13.43
C SER A 34 48.66 10.66 -13.89
N HIS A 35 49.11 11.90 -13.74
CA HIS A 35 50.43 12.36 -14.22
C HIS A 35 51.13 13.17 -13.15
N TYR A 36 52.23 12.63 -12.63
CA TYR A 36 53.11 13.31 -11.68
C TYR A 36 54.30 13.91 -12.42
N PRO A 37 54.46 15.23 -12.47
CA PRO A 37 55.61 15.85 -13.14
C PRO A 37 56.87 15.68 -12.30
N ALA A 38 58.01 15.61 -12.98
CA ALA A 38 59.32 15.51 -12.33
C ALA A 38 59.74 16.73 -11.53
N ASP A 39 59.17 17.89 -11.85
CA ASP A 39 59.37 19.19 -11.18
C ASP A 39 58.03 19.70 -10.68
N GLU A 40 57.95 20.01 -9.38
CA GLU A 40 56.73 20.41 -8.66
C GLU A 40 56.06 21.63 -9.28
N GLN A 41 56.83 22.59 -9.84
CA GLN A 41 56.27 23.81 -10.49
C GLN A 41 55.30 23.49 -11.64
N TRP A 42 55.40 22.31 -12.25
CA TRP A 42 54.55 21.87 -13.35
C TRP A 42 53.28 21.15 -12.92
N GLN A 43 53.05 21.04 -11.61
CA GLN A 43 51.76 20.55 -11.11
C GLN A 43 50.64 21.55 -11.32
N PHE A 44 50.94 22.86 -11.35
CA PHE A 44 49.97 23.95 -11.45
C PHE A 44 48.87 23.92 -10.37
N LEU A 45 49.12 23.25 -9.26
CA LEU A 45 48.23 23.21 -8.09
C LEU A 45 48.54 24.43 -7.20
N ASP A 46 47.53 24.95 -6.49
CA ASP A 46 47.74 25.96 -5.46
C ASP A 46 48.72 25.53 -4.38
N GLN A 47 48.67 24.24 -4.05
CA GLN A 47 49.62 23.56 -3.17
C GLN A 47 50.08 22.25 -3.87
N PRO A 48 51.33 22.20 -4.33
CA PRO A 48 51.91 20.98 -4.89
C PRO A 48 51.89 19.84 -3.90
N ILE A 49 51.61 18.63 -4.40
CA ILE A 49 51.58 17.40 -3.62
C ILE A 49 52.87 16.61 -3.77
N SER A 50 53.25 15.84 -2.75
CA SER A 50 54.36 14.91 -2.77
C SER A 50 54.10 13.70 -3.66
N LYS A 51 55.14 12.96 -4.01
CA LYS A 51 55.00 11.70 -4.74
C LYS A 51 54.22 10.64 -3.94
N GLU A 52 54.41 10.61 -2.64
CA GLU A 52 53.71 9.69 -1.72
C GLU A 52 52.21 10.03 -1.65
N GLU A 53 51.83 11.29 -1.74
CA GLU A 53 50.41 11.70 -1.84
C GLU A 53 49.83 11.33 -3.20
N PHE A 54 50.57 11.59 -4.29
CA PHE A 54 50.15 11.20 -5.62
C PHE A 54 49.88 9.69 -5.74
N GLU A 55 50.76 8.84 -5.20
CA GLU A 55 50.61 7.37 -5.25
C GLU A 55 49.36 6.86 -4.52
N LYS A 56 48.77 7.67 -3.64
CA LYS A 56 47.52 7.35 -2.94
C LYS A 56 46.26 7.82 -3.67
N LEU A 57 46.39 8.75 -4.62
CA LEU A 57 45.23 9.30 -5.30
C LEU A 57 44.43 8.24 -6.06
N VAL A 58 43.12 8.39 -6.06
CA VAL A 58 42.24 7.64 -6.97
C VAL A 58 42.39 8.21 -8.37
N VAL A 59 42.40 7.35 -9.38
CA VAL A 59 42.49 7.75 -10.80
C VAL A 59 41.10 7.70 -11.41
N PRO A 60 40.41 8.85 -11.61
CA PRO A 60 39.16 8.91 -12.33
C PRO A 60 39.35 8.57 -13.80
N SER A 61 38.38 7.90 -14.42
CA SER A 61 38.39 7.76 -15.88
C SER A 61 38.11 9.08 -16.57
N GLY A 62 38.61 9.28 -17.80
CA GLY A 62 38.30 10.47 -18.60
C GLY A 62 36.80 10.72 -18.76
N ARG A 63 36.00 9.66 -18.71
CA ARG A 63 34.55 9.74 -18.84
C ARG A 63 33.87 10.56 -17.71
N ILE A 64 34.42 10.57 -16.50
CA ILE A 64 33.94 11.37 -15.37
C ILE A 64 33.90 12.84 -15.75
N HIS A 65 34.97 13.34 -16.37
CA HIS A 65 35.09 14.74 -16.76
C HIS A 65 34.17 15.09 -17.94
N GLU A 66 34.04 14.19 -18.90
CA GLU A 66 33.15 14.40 -20.06
C GLU A 66 31.70 14.63 -19.64
N VAL A 67 31.24 13.96 -18.59
CA VAL A 67 29.87 14.10 -18.05
C VAL A 67 29.77 15.17 -16.95
N GLY A 68 30.85 15.88 -16.63
CA GLY A 68 30.89 16.99 -15.66
C GLY A 68 30.74 16.54 -14.21
N VAL A 69 31.18 15.34 -13.86
CA VAL A 69 31.20 14.84 -12.48
C VAL A 69 32.52 15.14 -11.81
N GLU A 70 32.51 15.63 -10.57
CA GLU A 70 33.70 15.99 -9.80
C GLU A 70 33.71 15.33 -8.43
N LEU A 71 34.92 15.00 -7.93
CA LEU A 71 35.12 14.45 -6.59
C LEU A 71 35.16 15.59 -5.55
N LEU A 72 34.18 15.62 -4.63
CA LEU A 72 34.15 16.56 -3.53
C LEU A 72 34.76 16.01 -2.24
N SER A 73 34.89 14.68 -2.15
CA SER A 73 35.50 13.99 -1.01
C SER A 73 36.23 12.72 -1.45
N HIS A 74 36.97 12.10 -0.54
CA HIS A 74 37.59 10.78 -0.77
C HIS A 74 38.48 10.73 -2.00
N LYS A 75 39.54 11.56 -2.00
CA LYS A 75 40.51 11.66 -3.11
C LYS A 75 41.51 10.51 -3.16
N GLU A 76 41.63 9.69 -2.09
CA GLU A 76 42.51 8.52 -2.07
C GLU A 76 41.85 7.28 -2.69
N SER A 77 42.66 6.35 -3.16
CA SER A 77 42.21 5.10 -3.80
C SER A 77 41.83 4.00 -2.80
N ILE A 78 42.33 4.06 -1.57
CA ILE A 78 42.16 3.01 -0.55
C ILE A 78 41.67 3.63 0.75
N TYR A 79 40.57 3.08 1.28
CA TYR A 79 40.02 3.46 2.57
C TYR A 79 39.89 2.28 3.52
N THR A 80 40.25 2.48 4.79
CA THR A 80 40.04 1.49 5.86
C THR A 80 39.01 2.03 6.84
N ILE A 81 37.87 1.35 6.95
CA ILE A 81 36.74 1.71 7.80
C ILE A 81 36.70 0.73 8.97
N LYS A 82 37.10 1.17 10.17
CA LYS A 82 37.22 0.29 11.35
C LYS A 82 35.91 0.06 12.07
N ASP A 83 35.13 1.13 12.28
CA ASP A 83 34.02 1.17 13.23
C ASP A 83 32.63 1.37 12.61
N ALA A 84 32.56 1.60 11.32
CA ALA A 84 31.31 1.72 10.57
C ALA A 84 31.12 0.56 9.58
N ASP A 85 29.87 0.28 9.24
CA ASP A 85 29.46 -0.70 8.24
C ASP A 85 29.12 -0.05 6.88
N ASN A 86 29.37 1.25 6.76
CA ASN A 86 29.07 2.04 5.57
C ASN A 86 30.10 3.15 5.33
N ILE A 87 30.05 3.74 4.13
CA ILE A 87 30.82 4.92 3.75
C ILE A 87 29.96 5.85 2.89
N ASP A 88 30.11 7.17 3.08
CA ASP A 88 29.46 8.23 2.32
C ASP A 88 30.50 9.03 1.55
N MET A 89 30.42 9.03 0.23
CA MET A 89 31.32 9.79 -0.67
C MET A 89 30.54 10.89 -1.39
N MET A 90 31.10 12.10 -1.43
CA MET A 90 30.44 13.27 -2.01
C MET A 90 30.99 13.58 -3.39
N PHE A 91 30.07 13.86 -4.32
CA PHE A 91 30.40 14.26 -5.69
C PHE A 91 29.57 15.49 -6.09
N TYR A 92 30.13 16.31 -6.97
CA TYR A 92 29.35 17.21 -7.80
C TYR A 92 28.83 16.42 -9.01
N SER A 93 27.59 16.64 -9.38
CA SER A 93 27.00 16.05 -10.58
C SER A 93 25.91 16.93 -11.14
N PRO A 94 25.95 17.30 -12.43
CA PRO A 94 24.92 18.12 -13.05
C PRO A 94 23.56 17.41 -13.16
N SER A 95 23.52 16.10 -13.04
CA SER A 95 22.31 15.28 -13.10
C SER A 95 22.43 13.99 -12.31
N LEU A 96 21.35 13.57 -11.63
CA LEU A 96 21.28 12.26 -10.96
C LEU A 96 21.25 11.07 -11.91
N LYS A 97 20.79 11.27 -13.15
CA LYS A 97 20.66 10.22 -14.18
C LYS A 97 21.99 9.62 -14.61
N ILE A 98 23.07 10.34 -14.41
CA ILE A 98 24.38 9.98 -14.93
C ILE A 98 25.24 9.17 -13.97
N LEU A 99 24.78 8.95 -12.72
CA LEU A 99 25.54 8.28 -11.68
C LEU A 99 24.88 6.98 -11.19
N ARG A 100 25.71 5.93 -11.04
CA ARG A 100 25.32 4.67 -10.41
C ARG A 100 26.50 4.13 -9.58
N GLY A 101 26.21 3.72 -8.33
CA GLY A 101 27.15 2.96 -7.52
C GLY A 101 27.08 1.45 -7.78
N GLY A 102 28.20 0.76 -7.58
CA GLY A 102 28.29 -0.69 -7.56
C GLY A 102 29.27 -1.15 -6.49
N LEU A 103 28.96 -2.24 -5.79
CA LEU A 103 29.85 -2.87 -4.81
C LEU A 103 30.22 -4.26 -5.30
N LYS A 104 31.53 -4.54 -5.36
CA LYS A 104 32.09 -5.84 -5.76
C LYS A 104 32.88 -6.44 -4.62
N ASP A 105 32.97 -7.74 -4.59
CA ASP A 105 33.87 -8.45 -3.68
C ASP A 105 35.35 -8.30 -4.11
N SER A 106 36.25 -8.87 -3.32
CA SER A 106 37.70 -8.83 -3.61
C SER A 106 38.07 -9.53 -4.92
N SER A 107 37.26 -10.43 -5.45
CA SER A 107 37.48 -11.09 -6.76
C SER A 107 37.01 -10.23 -7.93
N GLY A 108 36.28 -9.14 -7.68
CA GLY A 108 35.68 -8.26 -8.68
C GLY A 108 34.28 -8.68 -9.13
N LYS A 109 33.67 -9.68 -8.47
CA LYS A 109 32.28 -10.08 -8.73
C LYS A 109 31.32 -9.11 -8.06
N GLU A 110 30.34 -8.59 -8.81
CA GLU A 110 29.28 -7.73 -8.26
C GLU A 110 28.44 -8.53 -7.24
N LEU A 111 28.14 -7.90 -6.11
CA LEU A 111 27.34 -8.51 -5.06
C LEU A 111 25.88 -8.56 -5.51
N GLU A 112 25.37 -9.77 -5.69
CA GLU A 112 24.01 -10.02 -6.15
C GLU A 112 22.97 -9.88 -5.03
N GLY A 113 21.69 -9.73 -5.41
CA GLY A 113 20.54 -9.69 -4.51
C GLY A 113 20.20 -8.28 -4.07
N ARG A 114 20.67 -7.89 -2.90
CA ARG A 114 20.37 -6.57 -2.34
C ARG A 114 21.22 -5.48 -2.96
N LYS A 115 20.70 -4.24 -3.04
CA LYS A 115 21.48 -3.07 -3.45
C LYS A 115 22.36 -2.60 -2.29
N TRP A 116 23.67 -2.63 -2.48
CA TRP A 116 24.65 -2.23 -1.47
C TRP A 116 25.17 -0.81 -1.65
N THR A 117 24.70 -0.12 -2.69
CA THR A 117 25.06 1.26 -2.98
C THR A 117 23.81 2.05 -3.34
N GLN A 118 23.82 3.33 -2.98
CA GLN A 118 22.75 4.28 -3.33
C GLN A 118 23.36 5.65 -3.64
N VAL A 119 22.85 6.30 -4.70
CA VAL A 119 23.15 7.69 -5.03
C VAL A 119 22.00 8.55 -4.48
N ILE A 120 22.31 9.48 -3.60
CA ILE A 120 21.34 10.29 -2.86
C ILE A 120 21.60 11.76 -3.19
N PRO A 121 20.60 12.55 -3.66
CA PRO A 121 20.74 13.99 -3.79
C PRO A 121 20.90 14.63 -2.41
N CYS A 122 21.81 15.56 -2.28
CA CYS A 122 22.09 16.25 -1.01
C CYS A 122 22.33 17.77 -1.15
N GLY A 123 21.78 18.37 -2.20
CA GLY A 123 21.86 19.79 -2.52
C GLY A 123 21.86 20.02 -4.02
N VAL A 124 21.96 21.27 -4.41
CA VAL A 124 22.04 21.64 -5.83
C VAL A 124 23.32 21.07 -6.44
N ASN A 125 23.18 20.19 -7.42
CA ASN A 125 24.27 19.52 -8.11
C ASN A 125 25.24 18.75 -7.18
N LYS A 126 24.82 18.44 -5.95
CA LYS A 126 25.60 17.63 -5.01
C LYS A 126 24.91 16.31 -4.77
N VAL A 127 25.68 15.24 -4.86
CA VAL A 127 25.22 13.88 -4.64
C VAL A 127 26.13 13.15 -3.67
N LYS A 128 25.53 12.25 -2.92
CA LYS A 128 26.20 11.34 -2.01
C LYS A 128 26.10 9.93 -2.58
N LEU A 129 27.23 9.28 -2.80
CA LEU A 129 27.29 7.83 -2.99
C LEU A 129 27.45 7.19 -1.60
N ARG A 130 26.40 6.53 -1.13
CA ARG A 130 26.43 5.73 0.08
C ARG A 130 26.65 4.26 -0.29
N ALA A 131 27.58 3.60 0.42
CA ALA A 131 27.77 2.16 0.29
C ALA A 131 27.72 1.50 1.66
N GLN A 132 27.05 0.35 1.77
CA GLN A 132 27.04 -0.53 2.94
C GLN A 132 27.81 -1.82 2.64
N PHE A 133 28.48 -2.37 3.66
CA PHE A 133 29.24 -3.60 3.52
C PHE A 133 28.48 -4.77 4.15
N PRO A 134 28.19 -5.85 3.38
CA PRO A 134 27.44 -6.99 3.90
C PRO A 134 28.16 -7.77 5.01
N THR A 135 29.50 -7.74 4.99
CA THR A 135 30.39 -8.44 5.94
C THR A 135 31.67 -7.63 6.14
N PRO A 136 32.43 -7.87 7.22
CA PRO A 136 33.82 -7.42 7.24
C PRO A 136 34.60 -8.02 6.08
N GLY A 137 35.51 -7.24 5.47
CA GLY A 137 36.33 -7.72 4.36
C GLY A 137 36.78 -6.62 3.40
N LYS A 138 37.33 -7.06 2.26
CA LYS A 138 37.82 -6.17 1.20
C LYS A 138 36.79 -6.10 0.08
N PHE A 139 36.49 -4.87 -0.36
CA PHE A 139 35.52 -4.58 -1.40
C PHE A 139 36.08 -3.60 -2.41
N LYS A 140 35.53 -3.65 -3.64
CA LYS A 140 35.69 -2.62 -4.66
C LYS A 140 34.42 -1.82 -4.77
N LEU A 141 34.47 -0.53 -4.42
CA LEU A 141 33.38 0.40 -4.59
C LEU A 141 33.57 1.15 -5.90
N CYS A 142 32.64 0.93 -6.84
CA CYS A 142 32.70 1.53 -8.16
C CYS A 142 31.65 2.61 -8.33
N LEU A 143 32.03 3.72 -8.96
CA LEU A 143 31.11 4.70 -9.50
C LEU A 143 31.06 4.51 -11.02
N TYR A 144 29.86 4.35 -11.55
CA TYR A 144 29.60 4.27 -12.99
C TYR A 144 28.88 5.55 -13.44
N VAL A 145 29.19 5.96 -14.66
CA VAL A 145 28.61 7.15 -15.30
C VAL A 145 28.05 6.83 -16.68
N ARG A 146 27.10 7.66 -17.14
CA ARG A 146 26.56 7.62 -18.51
C ARG A 146 26.18 9.02 -18.97
N ASP A 147 25.94 9.22 -20.27
CA ASP A 147 25.35 10.47 -20.78
C ASP A 147 23.90 10.63 -20.31
N ALA A 148 23.51 11.87 -20.03
CA ALA A 148 22.17 12.20 -19.56
C ALA A 148 21.07 11.83 -20.59
N ASP A 149 21.36 12.01 -21.88
CA ASP A 149 20.41 11.85 -22.98
C ASP A 149 20.47 10.50 -23.67
N SER A 150 21.31 9.57 -23.18
CA SER A 150 21.50 8.28 -23.82
C SER A 150 21.01 7.12 -22.95
N ASN A 151 20.31 6.17 -23.57
CA ASN A 151 20.05 4.84 -23.00
C ASN A 151 21.30 3.95 -23.03
N ASN A 152 22.49 4.54 -23.17
CA ASN A 152 23.75 3.84 -23.31
C ASN A 152 24.13 3.08 -22.05
N THR A 153 24.99 2.08 -22.25
CA THR A 153 25.57 1.28 -21.17
C THR A 153 26.34 2.14 -20.18
N TRP A 154 26.21 1.81 -18.90
CA TRP A 154 26.99 2.40 -17.83
C TRP A 154 28.48 2.16 -18.07
N GLN A 155 29.28 3.20 -18.02
CA GLN A 155 30.73 3.16 -18.19
C GLN A 155 31.40 3.33 -16.82
N HIS A 156 32.55 2.69 -16.65
CA HIS A 156 33.34 2.79 -15.44
C HIS A 156 33.86 4.22 -15.26
N GLY A 157 33.64 4.78 -14.07
CA GLY A 157 34.06 6.12 -13.70
C GLY A 157 35.24 6.12 -12.71
N ILE A 158 35.03 5.53 -11.54
CA ILE A 158 36.02 5.50 -10.45
C ILE A 158 35.91 4.15 -9.74
N GLU A 159 37.04 3.61 -9.24
CA GLU A 159 37.09 2.44 -8.36
C GLU A 159 37.88 2.77 -7.10
N TYR A 160 37.31 2.47 -5.95
CA TYR A 160 37.94 2.56 -4.63
C TYR A 160 38.14 1.15 -4.06
N LEU A 161 39.23 0.92 -3.36
CA LEU A 161 39.45 -0.27 -2.55
C LEU A 161 39.07 0.03 -1.11
N ILE A 162 38.11 -0.71 -0.58
CA ILE A 162 37.60 -0.50 0.78
C ILE A 162 37.92 -1.71 1.66
N ASN A 163 38.62 -1.46 2.79
CA ASN A 163 38.79 -2.44 3.85
C ASN A 163 37.76 -2.18 4.94
N ALA A 164 36.67 -2.94 4.97
CA ALA A 164 35.59 -2.81 5.93
C ALA A 164 35.89 -3.67 7.17
N GLY A 165 35.97 -3.05 8.34
CA GLY A 165 36.15 -3.73 9.62
C GLY A 165 34.85 -4.31 10.18
N LYS A 166 33.71 -3.74 9.77
CA LYS A 166 32.36 -4.20 10.15
C LYS A 166 31.50 -4.43 8.91
N GLY A 167 30.49 -5.27 9.07
CA GLY A 167 29.41 -5.45 8.11
C GLY A 167 28.05 -5.27 8.75
N VAL A 168 27.04 -4.96 7.95
CA VAL A 168 25.66 -4.91 8.43
C VAL A 168 25.14 -6.30 8.73
N GLU A 169 24.24 -6.39 9.68
CA GLU A 169 23.51 -7.63 9.95
C GLU A 169 22.84 -8.13 8.66
N LYS A 170 23.12 -9.38 8.27
CA LYS A 170 22.69 -9.95 6.96
C LYS A 170 21.24 -9.70 6.58
N ARG A 171 20.33 -9.58 7.57
CA ARG A 171 18.90 -9.36 7.36
C ARG A 171 18.51 -7.87 7.26
N ARG A 172 19.38 -6.95 7.67
CA ARG A 172 19.09 -5.51 7.75
C ARG A 172 19.70 -4.67 6.65
N GLY A 173 20.66 -5.19 5.89
CA GLY A 173 21.45 -4.38 4.98
C GLY A 173 20.82 -4.14 3.61
N GLY A 174 21.39 -3.14 2.96
CA GLY A 174 21.09 -2.74 1.60
C GLY A 174 20.01 -1.67 1.49
N PHE A 175 19.94 -1.09 0.30
CA PHE A 175 19.10 0.05 -0.04
C PHE A 175 17.91 -0.35 -0.90
N PRO A 176 16.84 0.47 -0.92
CA PRO A 176 15.76 0.30 -1.89
C PRO A 176 16.28 0.40 -3.32
N ARG A 177 15.62 -0.33 -4.20
CA ARG A 177 15.84 -0.26 -5.66
C ARG A 177 15.13 0.98 -6.19
N ILE A 178 15.85 1.94 -6.72
CA ILE A 178 15.31 3.15 -7.32
C ILE A 178 15.08 2.93 -8.80
N GLY A 179 13.88 3.24 -9.28
CA GLY A 179 13.53 3.18 -10.70
C GLY A 179 14.26 4.28 -11.51
N ASN A 180 14.41 4.06 -12.80
CA ASN A 180 15.15 5.00 -13.65
C ASN A 180 14.54 6.41 -13.68
N GLU A 181 13.22 6.50 -13.61
CA GLU A 181 12.47 7.75 -13.70
C GLU A 181 12.08 8.33 -12.33
N PHE A 182 12.52 7.71 -11.22
CA PHE A 182 12.10 8.07 -9.85
C PHE A 182 12.24 9.58 -9.58
N TYR A 183 13.44 10.11 -9.75
CA TYR A 183 13.70 11.53 -9.50
C TYR A 183 13.09 12.46 -10.55
N GLU A 184 13.00 12.01 -11.81
CA GLU A 184 12.37 12.77 -12.90
C GLU A 184 10.87 12.93 -12.71
N MET A 185 10.24 11.92 -12.13
CA MET A 185 8.84 11.94 -11.72
C MET A 185 8.61 12.72 -10.41
N GLY A 186 9.66 13.38 -9.87
CA GLY A 186 9.59 14.20 -8.66
C GLY A 186 9.46 13.41 -7.36
N PHE A 187 9.87 12.13 -7.34
CA PHE A 187 9.91 11.33 -6.14
C PHE A 187 11.23 11.49 -5.39
N TYR A 188 11.16 11.43 -4.06
CA TYR A 188 12.31 11.36 -3.16
C TYR A 188 12.02 10.38 -2.03
N LEU A 189 13.05 9.67 -1.57
CA LEU A 189 12.91 8.84 -0.39
C LEU A 189 12.79 9.73 0.85
N ASP A 190 11.82 9.44 1.71
CA ASP A 190 11.67 10.10 3.02
C ASP A 190 12.08 9.13 4.14
N HIS A 191 11.35 8.00 4.27
CA HIS A 191 11.63 7.01 5.31
C HIS A 191 10.98 5.66 4.97
N PRO A 192 11.67 4.52 5.18
CA PRO A 192 13.10 4.35 5.53
C PRO A 192 14.03 4.52 4.31
N PHE A 193 15.28 4.88 4.58
CA PHE A 193 16.32 4.98 3.53
C PHE A 193 16.98 3.64 3.21
N GLU A 194 16.69 2.59 3.96
CA GLU A 194 17.26 1.25 3.86
C GLU A 194 16.13 0.22 3.75
N ASN A 195 16.48 -1.00 3.39
CA ASN A 195 15.57 -2.14 3.45
C ASN A 195 15.06 -2.35 4.87
N VAL A 196 13.87 -2.93 5.00
CA VAL A 196 13.12 -2.96 6.26
C VAL A 196 13.25 -4.32 6.95
N VAL A 197 13.44 -4.31 8.26
CA VAL A 197 13.19 -5.47 9.13
C VAL A 197 12.00 -5.16 10.01
N SER A 198 10.94 -5.93 9.83
CA SER A 198 9.70 -5.80 10.60
C SER A 198 9.62 -6.86 11.70
N GLN A 199 9.39 -6.44 12.92
CA GLN A 199 9.25 -7.33 14.08
C GLN A 199 7.85 -7.96 14.16
N ASP A 200 6.82 -7.21 13.78
CA ASP A 200 5.40 -7.54 13.90
C ASP A 200 4.72 -7.83 12.54
N GLY A 201 5.50 -7.83 11.45
CA GLY A 201 5.00 -8.01 10.08
C GLY A 201 4.50 -6.73 9.42
N LYS A 202 4.50 -5.58 10.10
CA LYS A 202 4.09 -4.29 9.52
C LYS A 202 5.29 -3.48 9.04
N ALA A 203 5.16 -2.84 7.89
CA ALA A 203 6.15 -1.89 7.38
C ALA A 203 5.46 -0.63 6.84
N TYR A 204 6.15 0.51 6.96
CA TYR A 204 5.67 1.81 6.54
C TYR A 204 6.75 2.48 5.69
N ILE A 205 6.42 2.78 4.45
CA ILE A 205 7.33 3.40 3.49
C ILE A 205 6.76 4.76 3.12
N SER A 206 7.47 5.83 3.46
CA SER A 206 7.12 7.19 3.09
C SER A 206 7.99 7.66 1.93
N ILE A 207 7.38 8.21 0.91
CA ILE A 207 8.03 8.80 -0.25
C ILE A 207 7.44 10.19 -0.50
N GLU A 208 8.31 11.17 -0.70
CA GLU A 208 7.89 12.51 -1.11
C GLU A 208 7.62 12.54 -2.61
N ASN A 209 6.65 13.35 -3.03
CA ASN A 209 6.38 13.61 -4.44
C ASN A 209 5.88 15.03 -4.64
N TYR A 210 6.52 15.77 -5.53
CA TYR A 210 6.22 17.16 -5.84
C TYR A 210 5.65 17.35 -7.25
N ASN A 211 5.32 16.26 -7.93
CA ASN A 211 4.78 16.29 -9.30
C ASN A 211 3.24 16.15 -9.30
N SER A 212 2.56 17.19 -9.74
CA SER A 212 1.10 17.22 -9.85
C SER A 212 0.52 16.26 -10.89
N GLN A 213 1.34 15.72 -11.79
CA GLN A 213 0.91 14.72 -12.79
C GLN A 213 0.80 13.31 -12.21
N ILE A 214 1.13 13.11 -10.94
CA ILE A 214 0.95 11.85 -10.23
C ILE A 214 -0.34 11.91 -9.43
N SER A 215 -1.30 11.06 -9.78
CA SER A 215 -2.59 10.96 -9.11
C SER A 215 -2.57 10.06 -7.89
N GLY A 216 -1.65 9.09 -7.85
CA GLY A 216 -1.56 8.13 -6.76
C GLY A 216 -0.34 7.23 -6.85
N VAL A 217 -0.21 6.38 -5.84
CA VAL A 217 0.84 5.37 -5.74
C VAL A 217 0.20 4.06 -5.30
N SER A 218 0.68 2.94 -5.81
CA SER A 218 0.26 1.60 -5.39
C SER A 218 1.46 0.74 -5.01
N GLY A 219 1.30 -0.08 -3.98
CA GLY A 219 2.27 -1.08 -3.56
C GLY A 219 1.87 -2.47 -4.01
N HIS A 220 2.84 -3.29 -4.38
CA HIS A 220 2.68 -4.70 -4.65
C HIS A 220 3.74 -5.49 -3.88
N LEU A 221 3.30 -6.36 -2.98
CA LEU A 221 4.15 -7.18 -2.13
C LEU A 221 4.30 -8.57 -2.77
N GLU A 222 5.53 -9.08 -2.87
CA GLU A 222 5.83 -10.42 -3.35
C GLU A 222 6.58 -11.18 -2.25
N LEU A 223 6.20 -12.43 -2.02
CA LEU A 223 6.90 -13.31 -1.10
C LEU A 223 8.10 -13.92 -1.83
N GLU A 224 9.30 -13.70 -1.32
CA GLU A 224 10.52 -14.31 -1.85
C GLU A 224 10.65 -15.75 -1.36
N GLY A 225 10.84 -16.72 -2.25
CA GLY A 225 11.07 -18.11 -1.88
C GLY A 225 10.62 -19.13 -2.92
N LYS A 226 10.78 -20.43 -2.57
CA LYS A 226 10.53 -21.55 -3.51
C LYS A 226 9.13 -22.16 -3.40
N ASP A 227 8.25 -21.67 -2.54
CA ASP A 227 6.92 -22.24 -2.36
C ASP A 227 5.92 -21.67 -3.38
N LYS A 228 5.93 -22.27 -4.57
CA LYS A 228 5.03 -21.88 -5.69
C LYS A 228 3.54 -22.00 -5.36
N LYS A 229 3.17 -22.70 -4.28
CA LYS A 229 1.76 -22.83 -3.89
C LYS A 229 1.31 -21.61 -3.10
N LEU A 230 2.14 -21.14 -2.19
CA LEU A 230 1.94 -19.86 -1.47
C LEU A 230 1.96 -18.67 -2.44
N GLU A 231 2.87 -18.65 -3.43
CA GLU A 231 2.90 -17.60 -4.45
C GLU A 231 1.61 -17.49 -5.26
N LYS A 232 0.96 -18.62 -5.61
CA LYS A 232 -0.27 -18.59 -6.41
C LYS A 232 -1.50 -18.08 -5.65
N GLU A 233 -1.53 -18.27 -4.33
CA GLU A 233 -2.62 -17.81 -3.46
C GLU A 233 -2.37 -16.39 -2.93
N PHE A 234 -1.16 -15.86 -3.14
CA PHE A 234 -0.71 -14.59 -2.60
C PHE A 234 -1.07 -13.44 -3.55
N ASN A 235 -2.12 -12.68 -3.22
CA ASN A 235 -2.44 -11.44 -3.91
C ASN A 235 -1.74 -10.26 -3.23
N GLY A 236 -0.54 -9.91 -3.70
CA GLY A 236 0.31 -8.90 -3.08
C GLY A 236 -0.29 -7.51 -2.95
N PHE A 237 -1.28 -7.15 -3.79
CA PHE A 237 -1.96 -5.87 -3.69
C PHE A 237 -2.84 -5.74 -2.45
N THR A 238 -3.40 -6.83 -1.93
CA THR A 238 -4.25 -6.82 -0.71
C THR A 238 -3.46 -6.59 0.56
N PHE A 239 -2.13 -6.69 0.51
CA PHE A 239 -1.24 -6.48 1.63
C PHE A 239 -0.55 -5.11 1.64
N CYS A 240 -0.94 -4.23 0.72
CA CYS A 240 -0.46 -2.86 0.62
C CYS A 240 -1.61 -1.88 0.66
N TRP A 241 -1.42 -0.78 1.40
CA TRP A 241 -2.34 0.35 1.44
C TRP A 241 -1.58 1.64 1.29
N THR A 242 -2.05 2.54 0.43
CA THR A 242 -1.38 3.81 0.20
C THR A 242 -2.25 4.96 0.65
N GLU A 243 -1.66 5.85 1.43
CA GLU A 243 -2.28 7.10 1.86
C GLU A 243 -1.51 8.29 1.29
N LYS A 244 -2.24 9.29 0.82
CA LYS A 244 -1.67 10.57 0.44
C LYS A 244 -1.35 11.38 1.70
N THR A 245 -0.15 11.94 1.76
CA THR A 245 0.31 12.82 2.84
C THR A 245 0.46 14.25 2.33
N ASN A 246 0.81 15.18 3.21
CA ASN A 246 1.09 16.57 2.82
C ASN A 246 2.34 16.73 1.94
N LYS A 247 3.25 15.75 1.96
CA LYS A 247 4.50 15.78 1.19
C LYS A 247 4.58 14.76 0.06
N GLY A 248 3.66 13.80 0.01
CA GLY A 248 3.70 12.72 -0.96
C GLY A 248 2.80 11.55 -0.57
N TYR A 249 3.37 10.37 -0.37
CA TYR A 249 2.62 9.14 -0.12
C TYR A 249 3.27 8.29 0.98
N GLN A 250 2.43 7.60 1.75
CA GLN A 250 2.85 6.54 2.65
C GLN A 250 2.25 5.21 2.20
N VAL A 251 3.10 4.22 1.95
CA VAL A 251 2.72 2.84 1.65
C VAL A 251 2.83 2.02 2.93
N LYS A 252 1.69 1.53 3.42
CA LYS A 252 1.58 0.60 4.55
C LYS A 252 1.58 -0.81 4.03
N VAL A 253 2.33 -1.69 4.67
CA VAL A 253 2.51 -3.08 4.25
C VAL A 253 2.23 -4.02 5.40
N HIS A 254 1.46 -5.08 5.15
CA HIS A 254 1.25 -6.20 6.06
C HIS A 254 1.86 -7.47 5.47
N CYS A 255 2.89 -8.00 6.11
CA CYS A 255 3.45 -9.31 5.78
C CYS A 255 2.61 -10.39 6.49
N PRO A 256 1.89 -11.27 5.77
CA PRO A 256 0.95 -12.21 6.39
C PRO A 256 1.65 -13.35 7.16
N VAL A 257 2.87 -13.68 6.80
CA VAL A 257 3.69 -14.72 7.44
C VAL A 257 5.12 -14.23 7.66
N PRO A 258 5.90 -14.84 8.56
CA PRO A 258 7.34 -14.57 8.62
C PRO A 258 8.03 -14.95 7.31
N GLY A 259 8.96 -14.11 6.83
CA GLY A 259 9.66 -14.39 5.57
C GLY A 259 10.35 -13.16 4.97
N GLU A 260 10.92 -13.38 3.79
CA GLU A 260 11.53 -12.33 2.97
C GLU A 260 10.54 -11.89 1.89
N TYR A 261 10.38 -10.59 1.71
CA TYR A 261 9.46 -10.00 0.76
C TYR A 261 10.13 -8.96 -0.13
N SER A 262 9.62 -8.83 -1.34
CA SER A 262 9.93 -7.74 -2.26
C SER A 262 8.70 -6.85 -2.39
N LEU A 263 8.80 -5.61 -1.96
CA LEU A 263 7.78 -4.59 -2.18
C LEU A 263 8.13 -3.80 -3.43
N ASN A 264 7.24 -3.75 -4.40
CA ASN A 264 7.36 -2.91 -5.58
C ASN A 264 6.34 -1.77 -5.49
N ILE A 265 6.77 -0.53 -5.71
CA ILE A 265 5.94 0.67 -5.66
C ILE A 265 5.82 1.25 -7.07
N PHE A 266 4.59 1.56 -7.48
CA PHE A 266 4.24 2.07 -8.80
C PHE A 266 3.51 3.40 -8.68
N ALA A 267 3.82 4.34 -9.56
CA ALA A 267 3.09 5.59 -9.69
C ALA A 267 1.95 5.46 -10.69
N LYS A 268 0.80 6.05 -10.34
CA LYS A 268 -0.38 6.21 -11.20
C LYS A 268 -0.37 7.64 -11.74
N HIS A 269 -0.44 7.78 -13.05
CA HIS A 269 -0.47 9.08 -13.71
C HIS A 269 -1.89 9.67 -13.75
N THR A 270 -1.99 11.00 -13.82
CA THR A 270 -3.28 11.69 -14.02
C THR A 270 -3.79 11.53 -15.46
N GLU A 271 -2.88 11.28 -16.41
CA GLU A 271 -3.21 11.05 -17.81
C GLU A 271 -3.91 9.69 -17.99
N GLU A 272 -5.13 9.71 -18.53
CA GLU A 272 -5.91 8.49 -18.80
C GLU A 272 -5.19 7.60 -19.83
N GLY A 273 -5.19 6.28 -19.56
CA GLY A 273 -4.58 5.27 -20.44
C GLY A 273 -3.08 5.09 -20.28
N ARG A 274 -2.39 5.91 -19.49
CA ARG A 274 -0.98 5.69 -19.17
C ARG A 274 -0.84 4.58 -18.14
N SER A 275 -0.01 3.57 -18.44
CA SER A 275 0.27 2.47 -17.51
C SER A 275 1.00 2.96 -16.25
N ASN A 276 0.80 2.24 -15.14
CA ASN A 276 1.54 2.51 -13.92
C ASN A 276 3.06 2.33 -14.15
N THR A 277 3.84 3.28 -13.65
CA THR A 277 5.29 3.27 -13.79
C THR A 277 5.94 2.81 -12.49
N TYR A 278 6.86 1.84 -12.56
CA TYR A 278 7.67 1.43 -11.40
C TYR A 278 8.56 2.58 -10.92
N VAL A 279 8.48 2.91 -9.64
CA VAL A 279 9.25 4.01 -9.04
C VAL A 279 10.34 3.54 -8.09
N CYS A 280 10.04 2.62 -7.17
CA CYS A 280 11.06 2.04 -6.30
C CYS A 280 10.60 0.71 -5.70
N GLY A 281 11.52 -0.02 -5.07
CA GLY A 281 11.20 -1.26 -4.37
C GLY A 281 12.09 -1.48 -3.16
N TYR A 282 11.53 -2.12 -2.15
CA TYR A 282 12.17 -2.46 -0.89
C TYR A 282 12.22 -3.97 -0.68
N TYR A 283 13.28 -4.45 -0.07
CA TYR A 283 13.25 -5.75 0.58
C TYR A 283 12.75 -5.59 2.00
N ILE A 284 11.83 -6.47 2.41
CA ILE A 284 11.25 -6.49 3.76
C ILE A 284 11.50 -7.87 4.36
N THR A 285 12.23 -7.92 5.46
CA THR A 285 12.39 -9.14 6.25
C THR A 285 11.37 -9.08 7.39
N ALA A 286 10.32 -9.88 7.33
CA ALA A 286 9.32 -9.99 8.38
C ALA A 286 9.70 -11.12 9.36
N LEU A 287 9.92 -10.78 10.63
CA LEU A 287 10.24 -11.75 11.69
C LEU A 287 8.98 -12.43 12.23
N ALA A 288 7.84 -11.76 12.10
CA ALA A 288 6.51 -12.30 12.37
C ALA A 288 5.54 -11.92 11.26
N GLY A 289 4.44 -12.65 11.14
CA GLY A 289 3.31 -12.23 10.31
C GLY A 289 2.32 -11.38 11.08
N VAL A 290 1.63 -10.47 10.41
CA VAL A 290 0.55 -9.66 11.01
C VAL A 290 -0.57 -10.57 11.50
N ARG A 291 -1.01 -10.35 12.72
CA ARG A 291 -2.10 -11.08 13.37
C ARG A 291 -3.11 -10.09 13.96
N PRO A 292 -4.40 -10.45 14.11
CA PRO A 292 -4.99 -11.75 13.76
C PRO A 292 -5.37 -11.87 12.28
N VAL A 293 -5.51 -10.75 11.54
CA VAL A 293 -5.91 -10.72 10.12
C VAL A 293 -5.02 -9.74 9.36
N PRO A 294 -4.12 -10.21 8.48
CA PRO A 294 -3.30 -9.33 7.67
C PRO A 294 -4.09 -8.68 6.52
N GLY A 295 -3.57 -7.57 6.01
CA GLY A 295 -4.03 -6.93 4.78
C GLY A 295 -5.02 -5.78 5.01
N PHE A 296 -5.51 -5.26 3.90
CA PHE A 296 -6.27 -4.03 3.81
C PHE A 296 -7.54 -4.21 2.97
N PRO A 297 -8.54 -3.33 3.12
CA PRO A 297 -9.68 -3.27 2.22
C PRO A 297 -9.23 -3.08 0.77
N ARG A 298 -9.91 -3.74 -0.15
CA ARG A 298 -9.71 -3.52 -1.58
C ARG A 298 -10.76 -2.53 -2.08
N LEU A 299 -10.32 -1.40 -2.60
CA LEU A 299 -11.17 -0.40 -3.23
C LEU A 299 -11.16 -0.59 -4.75
N SER A 300 -12.32 -0.40 -5.39
CA SER A 300 -12.43 -0.40 -6.86
C SER A 300 -12.15 1.00 -7.42
N ASP A 301 -11.86 1.09 -8.72
CA ASP A 301 -11.73 2.39 -9.39
C ASP A 301 -13.02 3.22 -9.30
N ARG A 302 -14.19 2.56 -9.18
CA ARG A 302 -15.48 3.23 -8.97
C ARG A 302 -15.59 3.93 -7.63
N PHE A 303 -14.96 3.36 -6.59
CA PHE A 303 -14.93 3.97 -5.26
C PHE A 303 -14.34 5.39 -5.32
N ASP A 304 -13.18 5.52 -5.94
CA ASP A 304 -12.51 6.81 -6.13
C ASP A 304 -13.28 7.72 -7.11
N ALA A 305 -13.76 7.17 -8.23
CA ALA A 305 -14.49 7.92 -9.26
C ALA A 305 -15.82 8.52 -8.74
N TRP A 306 -16.41 7.91 -7.70
CA TRP A 306 -17.61 8.44 -7.05
C TRP A 306 -17.31 9.39 -5.91
N GLY A 307 -16.04 9.68 -5.64
CA GLY A 307 -15.58 10.57 -4.56
C GLY A 307 -15.85 10.02 -3.16
N LEU A 308 -15.88 8.69 -3.01
CA LEU A 308 -16.09 8.03 -1.73
C LEU A 308 -14.81 8.04 -0.91
N GLU A 309 -14.93 8.09 0.41
CA GLU A 309 -13.83 8.00 1.35
C GLU A 309 -14.10 6.91 2.38
N LEU A 310 -13.21 5.90 2.45
CA LEU A 310 -13.26 4.89 3.49
C LEU A 310 -12.76 5.50 4.81
N MET A 311 -13.67 5.68 5.75
CA MET A 311 -13.34 6.27 7.05
C MET A 311 -12.75 5.22 7.99
N GLU A 312 -13.46 4.12 8.19
CA GLU A 312 -13.06 2.98 9.03
C GLU A 312 -13.82 1.70 8.66
N PRO A 313 -13.22 0.52 8.84
CA PRO A 313 -11.82 0.29 9.18
C PRO A 313 -10.92 0.49 7.96
N ARG A 314 -9.64 0.85 8.19
CA ARG A 314 -8.63 0.98 7.14
C ARG A 314 -7.75 -0.26 6.99
N GLU A 315 -7.99 -1.28 7.78
CA GLU A 315 -7.34 -2.60 7.74
C GLU A 315 -8.43 -3.68 7.76
N ASN A 316 -8.10 -4.91 7.37
CA ASN A 316 -8.96 -6.06 7.63
C ASN A 316 -9.22 -6.19 9.13
N ILE A 317 -10.38 -6.69 9.52
CA ILE A 317 -10.85 -6.60 10.90
C ILE A 317 -10.97 -7.95 11.58
N HIS A 318 -10.65 -7.94 12.86
CA HIS A 318 -10.91 -9.02 13.79
C HIS A 318 -12.01 -8.59 14.76
N VAL A 319 -13.05 -9.41 14.88
CA VAL A 319 -14.23 -9.14 15.70
C VAL A 319 -14.47 -10.28 16.67
N PRO A 320 -14.08 -10.10 17.95
CA PRO A 320 -14.26 -11.14 18.95
C PRO A 320 -15.72 -11.50 19.20
N ASP A 321 -16.62 -10.54 19.04
CA ASP A 321 -18.08 -10.69 19.29
C ASP A 321 -18.90 -10.94 18.00
N GLY A 322 -18.24 -11.13 16.86
CA GLY A 322 -18.89 -11.38 15.58
C GLY A 322 -19.59 -10.16 14.94
N ARG A 323 -19.44 -8.96 15.50
CA ARG A 323 -20.06 -7.73 14.98
C ARG A 323 -19.02 -6.81 14.33
N ALA A 324 -19.28 -6.38 13.11
CA ALA A 324 -18.43 -5.45 12.37
C ALA A 324 -19.24 -4.27 11.84
N SER A 325 -18.56 -3.16 11.58
CA SER A 325 -19.12 -2.04 10.83
C SER A 325 -18.07 -1.40 9.92
N VAL A 326 -18.52 -0.91 8.77
CA VAL A 326 -17.69 -0.17 7.81
C VAL A 326 -18.35 1.18 7.55
N LYS A 327 -17.59 2.26 7.74
CA LYS A 327 -18.07 3.63 7.50
C LYS A 327 -17.44 4.21 6.24
N ILE A 328 -18.30 4.71 5.37
CA ILE A 328 -17.94 5.32 4.10
C ILE A 328 -18.56 6.71 4.04
N LYS A 329 -17.73 7.72 3.86
CA LYS A 329 -18.20 9.07 3.58
C LYS A 329 -18.55 9.19 2.11
N THR A 330 -19.72 9.76 1.82
CA THR A 330 -20.21 9.94 0.45
C THR A 330 -20.65 11.38 0.23
N PRO A 331 -20.17 12.05 -0.83
CA PRO A 331 -20.61 13.40 -1.18
C PRO A 331 -21.99 13.42 -1.88
N ASN A 332 -22.46 12.26 -2.33
CA ASN A 332 -23.68 12.10 -3.08
C ASN A 332 -24.60 11.06 -2.42
N GLU A 333 -25.88 11.09 -2.77
CA GLU A 333 -26.79 10.01 -2.39
C GLU A 333 -26.42 8.72 -3.12
N ILE A 334 -25.88 7.76 -2.38
CA ILE A 334 -25.56 6.41 -2.84
C ILE A 334 -26.29 5.42 -1.94
N ILE A 335 -26.94 4.45 -2.54
CA ILE A 335 -27.60 3.35 -1.84
C ILE A 335 -26.60 2.20 -1.76
N PHE A 336 -26.09 1.94 -0.55
CA PHE A 336 -25.12 0.86 -0.32
C PHE A 336 -25.80 -0.45 0.04
N SER A 337 -25.17 -1.56 -0.31
CA SER A 337 -25.49 -2.91 0.16
C SER A 337 -24.22 -3.69 0.47
N GLY A 338 -24.27 -4.50 1.53
CA GLY A 338 -23.21 -5.41 1.94
C GLY A 338 -23.59 -6.86 1.66
N HIS A 339 -22.64 -7.65 1.18
CA HIS A 339 -22.79 -9.07 0.95
C HIS A 339 -21.66 -9.83 1.64
N LEU A 340 -22.00 -10.71 2.58
CA LEU A 340 -21.03 -11.50 3.31
C LEU A 340 -20.82 -12.85 2.58
N MET A 341 -19.55 -13.23 2.46
CA MET A 341 -19.15 -14.48 1.80
C MET A 341 -18.29 -15.33 2.75
N LYS A 342 -18.42 -16.64 2.64
CA LYS A 342 -17.48 -17.61 3.22
C LYS A 342 -16.85 -18.43 2.09
N GLY A 343 -15.56 -18.20 1.83
CA GLY A 343 -14.94 -18.70 0.60
C GLY A 343 -15.63 -18.14 -0.65
N SER A 344 -16.12 -19.02 -1.53
CA SER A 344 -16.87 -18.64 -2.74
C SER A 344 -18.39 -18.59 -2.55
N GLN A 345 -18.89 -18.92 -1.36
CA GLN A 345 -20.33 -19.01 -1.09
C GLN A 345 -20.87 -17.69 -0.54
N TYR A 346 -21.92 -17.15 -1.18
CA TYR A 346 -22.72 -16.07 -0.63
C TYR A 346 -23.55 -16.58 0.55
N LEU A 347 -23.51 -15.81 1.64
CA LEU A 347 -24.34 -16.05 2.82
C LEU A 347 -25.65 -15.24 2.72
N ASP A 348 -26.52 -15.43 3.73
CA ASP A 348 -27.80 -14.74 3.80
C ASP A 348 -27.62 -13.20 3.74
N ASN A 349 -28.36 -12.52 2.86
CA ASN A 349 -28.32 -11.06 2.73
C ASN A 349 -28.72 -10.33 4.02
N GLY A 350 -29.50 -10.94 4.90
CA GLY A 350 -29.87 -10.38 6.19
C GLY A 350 -28.72 -10.27 7.19
N LEU A 351 -27.50 -10.75 6.87
CA LEU A 351 -26.32 -10.57 7.71
C LEU A 351 -25.65 -9.19 7.56
N CYS A 352 -26.11 -8.37 6.62
CA CYS A 352 -25.63 -7.00 6.41
C CYS A 352 -26.80 -6.03 6.45
N PHE A 353 -26.56 -4.84 7.02
CA PHE A 353 -27.54 -3.75 7.09
C PHE A 353 -26.83 -2.42 6.87
N THR A 354 -27.48 -1.51 6.14
CA THR A 354 -26.86 -0.20 5.81
C THR A 354 -27.75 0.95 6.25
N THR A 355 -27.14 1.91 6.93
CA THR A 355 -27.74 3.21 7.26
C THR A 355 -26.91 4.33 6.68
N THR A 356 -27.56 5.46 6.39
CA THR A 356 -26.88 6.68 5.94
C THR A 356 -27.40 7.86 6.75
N SER A 357 -26.49 8.61 7.36
CA SER A 357 -26.76 9.85 8.10
C SER A 357 -25.61 10.82 7.86
N ASP A 358 -25.94 12.11 7.67
CA ASP A 358 -24.98 13.21 7.56
C ASP A 358 -23.85 12.97 6.55
N GLY A 359 -24.16 12.35 5.40
CA GLY A 359 -23.17 12.06 4.36
C GLY A 359 -22.22 10.90 4.69
N VAL A 360 -22.54 10.12 5.73
CA VAL A 360 -21.79 8.91 6.10
C VAL A 360 -22.71 7.70 6.02
N SER A 361 -22.33 6.71 5.23
CA SER A 361 -22.99 5.42 5.17
C SER A 361 -22.25 4.41 6.04
N THR A 362 -22.99 3.69 6.90
CA THR A 362 -22.44 2.63 7.73
C THR A 362 -23.03 1.29 7.29
N VAL A 363 -22.17 0.37 6.93
CA VAL A 363 -22.52 -1.03 6.64
C VAL A 363 -22.24 -1.85 7.89
N PHE A 364 -23.28 -2.30 8.58
CA PHE A 364 -23.21 -3.22 9.72
C PHE A 364 -23.18 -4.65 9.22
N VAL A 365 -22.43 -5.51 9.92
CA VAL A 365 -22.25 -6.91 9.55
C VAL A 365 -22.32 -7.80 10.79
N HIS A 366 -23.08 -8.89 10.70
CA HIS A 366 -23.09 -9.96 11.68
C HIS A 366 -22.47 -11.23 11.11
N ALA A 367 -21.38 -11.71 11.73
CA ALA A 367 -20.85 -13.03 11.45
C ALA A 367 -21.82 -14.09 11.99
N PRO A 368 -22.23 -15.06 11.18
CA PRO A 368 -23.17 -16.11 11.62
C PRO A 368 -22.51 -17.20 12.48
N GLU A 369 -21.20 -17.29 12.44
CA GLU A 369 -20.40 -18.31 13.13
C GLU A 369 -18.94 -17.86 13.26
N THR A 370 -18.12 -18.64 13.95
CA THR A 370 -16.65 -18.48 13.97
C THR A 370 -16.08 -18.69 12.57
N GLY A 371 -15.14 -17.84 12.15
CA GLY A 371 -14.44 -18.02 10.88
C GLY A 371 -13.97 -16.74 10.23
N GLU A 372 -13.50 -16.91 8.99
CA GLU A 372 -13.06 -15.82 8.14
C GLU A 372 -14.09 -15.60 7.03
N PHE A 373 -14.48 -14.35 6.85
CA PHE A 373 -15.50 -13.92 5.92
C PHE A 373 -14.97 -12.78 5.06
N GLN A 374 -15.44 -12.68 3.82
CA GLN A 374 -15.23 -11.55 2.96
C GLN A 374 -16.51 -10.73 2.88
N LEU A 375 -16.46 -9.46 3.29
CA LEU A 375 -17.52 -8.50 3.04
C LEU A 375 -17.27 -7.81 1.71
N ASN A 376 -18.23 -7.94 0.78
CA ASN A 376 -18.28 -7.16 -0.46
C ASN A 376 -19.31 -6.05 -0.32
N ILE A 377 -18.91 -4.82 -0.64
CA ILE A 377 -19.75 -3.63 -0.59
C ILE A 377 -20.05 -3.18 -2.02
N PHE A 378 -21.33 -3.01 -2.30
CA PHE A 378 -21.84 -2.51 -3.56
C PHE A 378 -22.56 -1.19 -3.34
N GLY A 379 -22.63 -0.37 -4.38
CA GLY A 379 -23.39 0.86 -4.37
C GLY A 379 -24.18 1.06 -5.65
N ARG A 380 -25.30 1.73 -5.55
CA ARG A 380 -26.08 2.19 -6.71
C ARG A 380 -26.47 3.65 -6.56
N LYS A 381 -26.49 4.38 -7.66
CA LYS A 381 -27.00 5.76 -7.68
C LYS A 381 -28.53 5.74 -7.63
N PRO A 382 -29.17 6.75 -7.03
CA PRO A 382 -30.64 6.87 -7.07
C PRO A 382 -31.18 6.76 -8.50
N GLY A 383 -32.23 5.96 -8.67
CA GLY A 383 -32.84 5.71 -9.99
C GLY A 383 -32.14 4.67 -10.86
N SER A 384 -30.94 4.21 -10.52
CA SER A 384 -30.29 3.08 -11.20
C SER A 384 -30.82 1.75 -10.65
N LYS A 385 -30.96 0.76 -11.56
CA LYS A 385 -31.26 -0.63 -11.18
C LYS A 385 -30.00 -1.44 -10.91
N ASP A 386 -28.86 -1.02 -11.45
CA ASP A 386 -27.61 -1.76 -11.39
C ASP A 386 -26.77 -1.30 -10.20
N SER A 387 -26.30 -2.26 -9.43
CA SER A 387 -25.34 -2.04 -8.34
C SER A 387 -23.93 -2.32 -8.84
N GLU A 388 -22.99 -1.43 -8.52
CA GLU A 388 -21.58 -1.57 -8.86
C GLU A 388 -20.77 -2.00 -7.63
N TYR A 389 -19.77 -2.86 -7.86
CA TYR A 389 -18.83 -3.25 -6.82
C TYR A 389 -17.94 -2.06 -6.44
N LEU A 390 -17.85 -1.77 -5.14
CA LEU A 390 -17.10 -0.64 -4.61
C LEU A 390 -15.91 -1.06 -3.78
N SER A 391 -16.08 -2.03 -2.88
CA SER A 391 -15.02 -2.40 -1.93
C SER A 391 -15.20 -3.82 -1.43
N SER A 392 -14.10 -4.42 -0.94
CA SER A 392 -14.16 -5.62 -0.12
C SER A 392 -13.11 -5.59 0.99
N LEU A 393 -13.40 -6.29 2.09
CA LEU A 393 -12.47 -6.50 3.20
C LEU A 393 -12.71 -7.85 3.86
N VAL A 394 -11.71 -8.34 4.58
CA VAL A 394 -11.77 -9.59 5.32
C VAL A 394 -12.16 -9.31 6.77
N ILE A 395 -13.11 -10.10 7.28
CA ILE A 395 -13.59 -10.09 8.65
C ILE A 395 -13.29 -11.46 9.26
N LYS A 396 -12.53 -11.49 10.35
CA LYS A 396 -12.31 -12.69 11.15
C LYS A 396 -13.11 -12.60 12.44
N ALA A 397 -14.06 -13.51 12.62
CA ALA A 397 -14.90 -13.60 13.80
C ALA A 397 -14.48 -14.76 14.70
N ASP A 398 -14.39 -14.54 16.02
CA ASP A 398 -14.11 -15.59 16.99
C ASP A 398 -15.38 -16.35 17.40
N GLN A 399 -16.54 -15.71 17.21
CA GLN A 399 -17.86 -16.30 17.47
C GLN A 399 -18.94 -15.67 16.58
N ALA A 400 -20.13 -16.25 16.59
CA ALA A 400 -21.30 -15.64 15.99
C ALA A 400 -21.69 -14.34 16.70
N ALA A 401 -22.27 -13.38 15.97
CA ALA A 401 -22.75 -12.11 16.54
C ALA A 401 -23.86 -12.31 17.58
N SER A 402 -24.67 -13.34 17.41
CA SER A 402 -25.71 -13.78 18.35
C SER A 402 -26.18 -15.19 18.00
N LEU A 403 -27.10 -15.75 18.81
CA LEU A 403 -27.78 -17.02 18.47
C LEU A 403 -28.74 -16.87 17.28
N ASN A 404 -29.17 -15.65 16.98
CA ASN A 404 -30.00 -15.32 15.82
C ASN A 404 -29.39 -14.13 15.05
N PRO A 405 -28.21 -14.32 14.38
CA PRO A 405 -27.46 -13.23 13.78
C PRO A 405 -28.19 -12.64 12.57
N GLY A 406 -27.94 -11.35 12.34
CA GLY A 406 -28.44 -10.60 11.20
C GLY A 406 -29.45 -9.51 11.57
N PHE A 407 -30.04 -8.94 10.53
CA PHE A 407 -30.86 -7.74 10.58
C PHE A 407 -32.23 -7.99 9.95
N PRO A 408 -33.25 -7.18 10.28
CA PRO A 408 -34.53 -7.26 9.59
C PRO A 408 -34.35 -6.95 8.09
N TYR A 409 -35.07 -7.70 7.27
CA TYR A 409 -35.21 -7.35 5.86
C TYR A 409 -36.24 -6.24 5.72
N LEU A 410 -35.85 -5.10 5.17
CA LEU A 410 -36.73 -3.98 4.89
C LEU A 410 -36.76 -3.70 3.40
N LYS A 411 -37.98 -3.52 2.85
CA LYS A 411 -38.19 -3.11 1.47
C LYS A 411 -37.99 -1.60 1.29
N ASP A 412 -37.78 -1.16 0.05
CA ASP A 412 -37.65 0.27 -0.27
C ASP A 412 -38.89 1.06 0.19
N GLU A 413 -40.09 0.47 0.02
CA GLU A 413 -41.36 1.07 0.45
C GLU A 413 -41.43 1.35 1.97
N PHE A 414 -40.68 0.62 2.80
CA PHE A 414 -40.59 0.90 4.23
C PHE A 414 -40.08 2.31 4.49
N LYS A 415 -38.99 2.68 3.83
CA LYS A 415 -38.41 4.03 3.93
C LYS A 415 -39.20 5.08 3.15
N GLU A 416 -39.68 4.75 1.95
CA GLU A 416 -40.48 5.65 1.12
C GLU A 416 -41.76 6.10 1.81
N TRP A 417 -42.33 5.22 2.63
CA TRP A 417 -43.51 5.55 3.43
C TRP A 417 -43.18 6.23 4.78
N GLY A 418 -41.91 6.53 5.03
CA GLY A 418 -41.44 7.22 6.23
C GLY A 418 -41.52 6.38 7.50
N LEU A 419 -41.41 5.06 7.40
CA LEU A 419 -41.32 4.20 8.57
C LEU A 419 -39.86 4.12 9.08
N GLU A 420 -39.74 4.02 10.41
CA GLU A 420 -38.47 3.81 11.09
C GLU A 420 -38.60 2.75 12.18
N LEU A 421 -37.52 1.97 12.37
CA LEU A 421 -37.39 1.08 13.50
C LEU A 421 -37.07 1.92 14.75
N VAL A 422 -37.78 1.73 15.83
CA VAL A 422 -37.51 2.39 17.13
C VAL A 422 -36.71 1.49 18.05
N ASP A 423 -37.02 0.20 18.02
CA ASP A 423 -36.32 -0.86 18.72
C ASP A 423 -35.95 -2.00 17.74
N HIS A 424 -35.27 -3.03 18.22
CA HIS A 424 -34.93 -4.21 17.47
C HIS A 424 -34.31 -3.92 16.09
N PHE A 425 -33.16 -3.28 16.09
CA PHE A 425 -32.37 -3.05 14.85
C PHE A 425 -31.74 -4.33 14.30
N GLU A 426 -31.79 -5.43 15.07
CA GLU A 426 -31.27 -6.77 14.73
C GLU A 426 -32.41 -7.79 14.72
N ASN A 427 -32.17 -8.98 14.18
CA ASN A 427 -33.07 -10.12 14.32
C ASN A 427 -33.31 -10.43 15.81
N ILE A 428 -34.49 -10.89 16.13
CA ILE A 428 -34.96 -10.97 17.51
C ILE A 428 -34.62 -12.32 18.12
N LEU A 429 -33.95 -12.32 19.25
CA LEU A 429 -33.85 -13.44 20.17
C LEU A 429 -34.78 -13.17 21.35
N SER A 430 -35.86 -13.96 21.51
CA SER A 430 -36.76 -13.86 22.63
C SER A 430 -36.61 -15.03 23.61
N HIS A 431 -36.56 -14.71 24.88
CA HIS A 431 -36.62 -15.70 25.97
C HIS A 431 -38.02 -15.81 26.57
N GLU A 432 -38.93 -14.96 26.13
CA GLU A 432 -40.30 -14.90 26.54
C GLU A 432 -41.24 -15.38 25.42
N SER A 433 -42.43 -15.87 25.79
CA SER A 433 -43.44 -16.36 24.84
C SER A 433 -44.09 -15.25 24.00
N HIS A 434 -43.54 -14.06 24.00
CA HIS A 434 -43.99 -12.93 23.17
C HIS A 434 -42.81 -12.13 22.65
N VAL A 435 -43.07 -11.34 21.63
CA VAL A 435 -42.13 -10.35 21.07
C VAL A 435 -42.91 -9.05 20.84
N THR A 436 -42.27 -7.93 21.15
CA THR A 436 -42.84 -6.59 20.96
C THR A 436 -41.94 -5.79 20.04
N VAL A 437 -42.49 -5.17 19.00
CA VAL A 437 -41.75 -4.33 18.03
C VAL A 437 -42.41 -2.94 18.01
N THR A 438 -41.59 -1.91 18.09
CA THR A 438 -42.04 -0.52 18.00
C THR A 438 -41.53 0.13 16.70
N LEU A 439 -42.45 0.66 15.93
CA LEU A 439 -42.19 1.36 14.68
C LEU A 439 -42.67 2.81 14.76
N SER A 440 -41.87 3.74 14.24
CA SER A 440 -42.31 5.12 13.98
C SER A 440 -42.85 5.20 12.54
N HIS A 441 -43.93 5.92 12.34
CA HIS A 441 -44.53 6.07 11.00
C HIS A 441 -45.44 7.31 10.94
N PRO A 442 -45.69 7.88 9.76
CA PRO A 442 -46.68 8.94 9.55
C PRO A 442 -48.11 8.51 9.97
N SER A 443 -48.95 9.45 10.37
CA SER A 443 -50.32 9.20 10.85
C SER A 443 -51.26 8.57 9.81
N ASN A 444 -50.95 8.70 8.53
CA ASN A 444 -51.67 8.07 7.42
C ASN A 444 -51.23 6.64 7.10
N ILE A 445 -50.29 6.06 7.85
CA ILE A 445 -49.85 4.68 7.69
C ILE A 445 -50.35 3.87 8.88
N SER A 446 -50.99 2.74 8.62
CA SER A 446 -51.34 1.72 9.61
C SER A 446 -50.42 0.50 9.44
N VAL A 447 -49.87 -0.03 10.53
CA VAL A 447 -48.95 -1.17 10.50
C VAL A 447 -49.50 -2.38 11.23
N GLN A 448 -49.20 -3.58 10.73
CA GLN A 448 -49.57 -4.86 11.31
C GLN A 448 -48.41 -5.84 11.21
N LEU A 449 -48.30 -6.78 12.16
CA LEU A 449 -47.34 -7.87 12.14
C LEU A 449 -48.07 -9.20 11.93
N PHE A 450 -47.48 -10.06 11.13
CA PHE A 450 -47.93 -11.43 10.88
C PHE A 450 -46.82 -12.40 11.21
N LEU A 451 -47.13 -13.41 12.03
CA LEU A 451 -46.21 -14.43 12.44
C LEU A 451 -46.32 -15.65 11.52
N PHE A 452 -45.20 -16.13 11.02
CA PHE A 452 -45.07 -17.31 10.19
C PHE A 452 -44.11 -18.31 10.83
N ASP A 453 -44.41 -19.59 10.67
CA ASP A 453 -43.52 -20.70 11.08
C ASP A 453 -42.38 -20.92 10.08
N GLU A 454 -41.52 -21.88 10.36
CA GLU A 454 -40.39 -22.29 9.51
C GLU A 454 -40.81 -22.80 8.12
N HIS A 455 -42.07 -23.19 7.94
CA HIS A 455 -42.63 -23.65 6.67
C HIS A 455 -43.36 -22.51 5.90
N ASN A 456 -43.21 -21.25 6.33
CA ASN A 456 -43.91 -20.08 5.81
C ASN A 456 -45.45 -20.15 5.92
N LYS A 457 -45.97 -20.91 6.89
CA LYS A 457 -47.39 -20.93 7.21
C LYS A 457 -47.69 -19.84 8.22
N GLN A 458 -48.65 -18.97 7.96
CA GLN A 458 -49.13 -17.97 8.92
C GLN A 458 -49.78 -18.70 10.10
N ILE A 459 -49.29 -18.42 11.30
CA ILE A 459 -49.74 -19.01 12.57
C ILE A 459 -50.30 -18.01 13.54
N GLY A 460 -50.13 -16.71 13.27
CA GLY A 460 -50.64 -15.64 14.10
C GLY A 460 -50.64 -14.30 13.39
N TYR A 461 -51.36 -13.37 13.94
CA TYR A 461 -51.33 -11.95 13.61
C TYR A 461 -51.42 -11.15 14.87
N SER A 462 -50.95 -9.90 14.81
CA SER A 462 -51.04 -9.00 15.93
C SER A 462 -51.76 -7.74 15.53
N LEU A 463 -52.49 -7.18 16.49
CA LEU A 463 -53.07 -5.85 16.39
C LEU A 463 -52.16 -4.85 17.11
N PRO A 464 -52.14 -3.58 16.71
CA PRO A 464 -51.42 -2.54 17.44
C PRO A 464 -51.91 -2.51 18.90
N SER A 465 -50.97 -2.58 19.83
CA SER A 465 -51.30 -2.54 21.27
C SER A 465 -51.33 -1.11 21.80
N GLN A 466 -50.54 -0.23 21.19
CA GLN A 466 -50.50 1.19 21.56
C GLN A 466 -50.07 2.03 20.37
N THR A 467 -50.78 3.15 20.10
CA THR A 467 -50.35 4.15 19.10
C THR A 467 -50.35 5.50 19.79
N ALA A 468 -49.19 6.12 19.91
CA ALA A 468 -49.02 7.47 20.45
C ALA A 468 -47.84 8.15 19.74
N ASP A 469 -47.93 9.43 19.46
CA ASP A 469 -46.85 10.26 18.90
C ASP A 469 -46.25 9.71 17.61
N ASN A 470 -47.07 9.21 16.66
CA ASN A 470 -46.64 8.57 15.43
C ASN A 470 -45.77 7.31 15.65
N LYS A 471 -45.88 6.65 16.80
CA LYS A 471 -45.25 5.37 17.11
C LYS A 471 -46.28 4.32 17.40
N THR A 472 -46.14 3.16 16.83
CA THR A 472 -46.98 1.99 17.08
C THR A 472 -46.15 0.86 17.68
N THR A 473 -46.51 0.43 18.87
CA THR A 473 -45.97 -0.75 19.53
C THR A 473 -46.90 -1.94 19.27
N ILE A 474 -46.34 -3.01 18.74
CA ILE A 474 -47.09 -4.21 18.33
C ILE A 474 -46.50 -5.41 19.05
N SER A 475 -47.37 -6.18 19.75
CA SER A 475 -46.97 -7.40 20.43
C SER A 475 -47.50 -8.63 19.70
N CYS A 476 -46.71 -9.67 19.62
CA CYS A 476 -47.05 -10.94 18.98
C CYS A 476 -46.66 -12.11 19.90
N GLU A 477 -47.59 -13.06 20.10
CA GLU A 477 -47.34 -14.27 20.90
C GLU A 477 -46.58 -15.33 20.08
N LEU A 478 -45.63 -15.97 20.74
CA LEU A 478 -44.81 -17.07 20.21
C LEU A 478 -45.33 -18.41 20.78
N PRO A 479 -45.97 -19.25 19.99
CA PRO A 479 -46.75 -20.37 20.52
C PRO A 479 -45.91 -21.54 21.11
N LYS A 480 -44.63 -21.65 20.68
CA LYS A 480 -43.70 -22.69 21.14
C LYS A 480 -42.25 -22.24 20.88
N PRO A 481 -41.26 -22.82 21.55
CA PRO A 481 -39.86 -22.63 21.19
C PRO A 481 -39.59 -22.99 19.74
N GLY A 482 -38.75 -22.21 19.05
CA GLY A 482 -38.37 -22.41 17.65
C GLY A 482 -38.11 -21.15 16.87
N SER A 483 -37.92 -21.30 15.56
CA SER A 483 -37.67 -20.21 14.63
C SER A 483 -38.94 -19.72 13.96
N PHE A 484 -39.10 -18.42 13.84
CA PHE A 484 -40.27 -17.77 13.25
C PHE A 484 -39.83 -16.62 12.34
N LYS A 485 -40.74 -16.22 11.47
CA LYS A 485 -40.61 -15.02 10.64
C LYS A 485 -41.74 -14.05 10.99
N LEU A 486 -41.41 -12.85 11.42
CA LEU A 486 -42.37 -11.80 11.76
C LEU A 486 -42.40 -10.79 10.61
N ASN A 487 -43.44 -10.84 9.79
CA ASN A 487 -43.62 -9.97 8.63
C ASN A 487 -44.29 -8.68 9.02
N ILE A 488 -43.78 -7.55 8.49
CA ILE A 488 -44.33 -6.20 8.65
C ILE A 488 -45.16 -5.89 7.41
N PHE A 489 -46.41 -5.54 7.62
CA PHE A 489 -47.29 -5.04 6.56
C PHE A 489 -47.80 -3.65 6.94
N GLY A 490 -47.96 -2.80 5.93
CA GLY A 490 -48.51 -1.46 6.06
C GLY A 490 -49.70 -1.25 5.13
N THR A 491 -50.60 -0.37 5.56
CA THR A 491 -51.69 0.17 4.71
C THR A 491 -51.56 1.68 4.68
N ASN A 492 -51.42 2.26 3.50
CA ASN A 492 -51.45 3.71 3.34
C ASN A 492 -52.89 4.20 3.21
N LEU A 493 -53.38 4.86 4.27
CA LEU A 493 -54.74 5.33 4.38
C LEU A 493 -55.07 6.53 3.47
N SER A 494 -54.05 7.17 2.90
CA SER A 494 -54.21 8.25 1.92
C SER A 494 -54.44 7.76 0.48
N LEU A 495 -54.29 6.46 0.21
CA LEU A 495 -54.54 5.85 -1.07
C LEU A 495 -55.97 5.26 -1.11
N GLU A 496 -56.63 5.34 -2.27
CA GLU A 496 -57.96 4.71 -2.47
C GLU A 496 -57.96 3.18 -2.26
N SER A 497 -56.80 2.56 -2.35
CA SER A 497 -56.63 1.13 -2.15
C SER A 497 -56.30 0.79 -0.69
N THR A 498 -57.14 0.00 -0.06
CA THR A 498 -56.92 -0.57 1.29
C THR A 498 -56.02 -1.81 1.29
N LYS A 499 -55.30 -2.03 0.19
CA LYS A 499 -54.41 -3.20 0.05
C LYS A 499 -53.22 -3.10 1.01
N GLN A 500 -53.02 -4.17 1.78
CA GLN A 500 -51.82 -4.32 2.59
C GLN A 500 -50.59 -4.55 1.74
N THR A 501 -49.55 -3.80 2.00
CA THR A 501 -48.23 -3.93 1.33
C THR A 501 -47.24 -4.53 2.31
N TYR A 502 -46.50 -5.55 1.83
CA TYR A 502 -45.39 -6.11 2.60
C TYR A 502 -44.21 -5.14 2.62
N LEU A 503 -43.79 -4.75 3.83
CA LEU A 503 -42.77 -3.74 4.05
C LEU A 503 -41.45 -4.32 4.57
N GLY A 504 -41.47 -5.51 5.17
CA GLY A 504 -40.26 -6.11 5.68
C GLY A 504 -40.53 -7.30 6.61
N SER A 505 -39.47 -7.85 7.18
CA SER A 505 -39.58 -8.95 8.15
C SER A 505 -38.39 -9.07 9.08
N TYR A 506 -38.66 -9.58 10.30
CA TYR A 506 -37.67 -10.07 11.24
C TYR A 506 -37.57 -11.60 11.18
N LYS A 507 -36.36 -12.15 11.40
CA LYS A 507 -36.23 -13.52 11.91
C LYS A 507 -36.32 -13.46 13.42
N VAL A 508 -37.12 -14.34 14.00
CA VAL A 508 -37.33 -14.45 15.45
C VAL A 508 -36.94 -15.85 15.90
N LEU A 509 -36.04 -15.92 16.86
CA LEU A 509 -35.71 -17.17 17.55
C LEU A 509 -36.29 -17.10 18.97
N TYR A 510 -37.22 -17.97 19.27
CA TYR A 510 -37.77 -18.15 20.65
C TYR A 510 -37.06 -19.32 21.33
N GLN A 511 -36.33 -18.97 22.39
CA GLN A 511 -35.61 -19.93 23.22
C GLN A 511 -35.84 -19.59 24.68
N PRO A 512 -36.82 -20.25 25.35
CA PRO A 512 -37.07 -19.99 26.78
C PRO A 512 -35.80 -20.31 27.59
N LYS A 513 -35.63 -19.55 28.68
CA LYS A 513 -34.53 -19.74 29.65
C LYS A 513 -34.64 -21.08 30.38
#